data_6a890bfe7eda53cb7189dcbcc70e7efb
#
_entry.id   6a890bfe7eda53cb7189dcbcc70e7efb
#
_cell.length_a   1.000
_cell.length_b   1.000
_cell.length_c   1.000
_cell.angle_alpha   90.00
_cell.angle_beta   90.00
_cell.angle_gamma   90.00
#
_symmetry.space_group_name_H-M   'P 1'
#
loop_
_entity.id
_entity.type
_entity.pdbx_description
1 polymer ?
#
loop_
_entity_poly.entity_id
_entity_poly.type
_entity_poly.pdbx_seq_one_letter_code
_entity_poly.pdbx_strand_id
1 'polypeptide(L)'
;MTLPADFDAQHFWADSAYATEAHTEPAPSNELIARVEADLGYRLPAFYVALMRVRNGGIPVHTCFPTTEATSWADDHIAITSISGIGYEKLYSLCGGLGSQFMIDQWEYPAIGVVVADCPSAGHDLVMLDYRACGPQGEPAVVHVDQESDYKITWLAPDFETFVRGLMPEPGFE
;
A
#
# COMPACT_ATOMS: atom_id res chain seq x y z
N MET A 1 -5.07 -5.50 -17.48
CA MET A 1 -5.88 -6.34 -16.57
C MET A 1 -7.03 -5.54 -16.01
N THR A 2 -8.18 -6.14 -15.92
CA THR A 2 -9.31 -5.60 -15.15
C THR A 2 -9.42 -6.38 -13.84
N LEU A 3 -10.09 -5.79 -12.84
CA LEU A 3 -10.30 -6.49 -11.56
C LEU A 3 -11.13 -7.76 -11.77
N PRO A 4 -10.85 -8.85 -11.03
CA PRO A 4 -11.67 -10.05 -11.08
C PRO A 4 -13.14 -9.75 -10.78
N ALA A 5 -14.06 -10.45 -11.42
CA ALA A 5 -15.50 -10.22 -11.26
C ALA A 5 -15.99 -10.49 -9.83
N ASP A 6 -15.29 -11.32 -9.08
CA ASP A 6 -15.61 -11.64 -7.68
C ASP A 6 -15.05 -10.63 -6.67
N PHE A 7 -14.30 -9.62 -7.13
CA PHE A 7 -13.78 -8.57 -6.26
C PHE A 7 -14.72 -7.36 -6.27
N ASP A 8 -15.27 -7.04 -5.10
CA ASP A 8 -16.23 -5.95 -4.93
C ASP A 8 -15.50 -4.62 -4.65
N ALA A 9 -15.07 -3.96 -5.72
CA ALA A 9 -14.37 -2.68 -5.62
C ALA A 9 -15.26 -1.56 -5.09
N GLN A 10 -16.58 -1.64 -5.24
CA GLN A 10 -17.50 -0.60 -4.77
C GLN A 10 -17.60 -0.54 -3.24
N HIS A 11 -17.53 -1.70 -2.59
CA HIS A 11 -17.61 -1.81 -1.13
C HIS A 11 -16.25 -1.94 -0.45
N PHE A 12 -15.17 -1.98 -1.22
CA PHE A 12 -13.82 -2.04 -0.70
C PHE A 12 -13.37 -0.72 -0.08
N TRP A 13 -13.70 0.39 -0.71
CA TRP A 13 -13.26 1.72 -0.30
C TRP A 13 -14.25 2.37 0.66
N ALA A 14 -13.74 3.02 1.71
CA ALA A 14 -14.54 3.87 2.57
C ALA A 14 -14.99 5.10 1.78
N ASP A 15 -16.29 5.42 1.88
CA ASP A 15 -16.86 6.58 1.21
C ASP A 15 -16.85 7.78 2.16
N SER A 16 -15.84 8.65 1.99
CA SER A 16 -15.72 9.88 2.77
C SER A 16 -15.14 11.01 1.95
N ALA A 17 -15.62 12.22 2.19
CA ALA A 17 -15.10 13.42 1.54
C ALA A 17 -13.62 13.63 1.90
N TYR A 18 -13.25 13.36 3.15
CA TYR A 18 -11.86 13.45 3.59
C TYR A 18 -10.94 12.49 2.81
N ALA A 19 -11.34 11.22 2.67
CA ALA A 19 -10.54 10.24 1.94
C ALA A 19 -10.34 10.64 0.48
N THR A 20 -11.39 11.14 -0.16
CA THR A 20 -11.34 11.62 -1.55
C THR A 20 -10.40 12.82 -1.68
N GLU A 21 -10.51 13.79 -0.78
CA GLU A 21 -9.68 14.99 -0.84
C GLU A 21 -8.20 14.71 -0.52
N ALA A 22 -7.96 13.92 0.51
CA ALA A 22 -6.60 13.71 1.02
C ALA A 22 -5.81 12.65 0.27
N HIS A 23 -6.47 11.65 -0.31
CA HIS A 23 -5.80 10.44 -0.82
C HIS A 23 -6.08 10.10 -2.27
N THR A 24 -7.19 10.58 -2.86
CA THR A 24 -7.59 10.12 -4.18
C THR A 24 -7.14 11.08 -5.27
N GLU A 25 -6.34 10.57 -6.20
CA GLU A 25 -5.96 11.28 -7.42
C GLU A 25 -6.92 10.93 -8.56
N PRO A 26 -6.90 11.69 -9.68
CA PRO A 26 -7.63 11.28 -10.88
C PRO A 26 -7.21 9.88 -11.35
N ALA A 27 -8.10 9.17 -12.05
CA ALA A 27 -7.79 7.85 -12.60
C ALA A 27 -6.49 7.90 -13.42
N PRO A 28 -5.52 7.00 -13.19
CA PRO A 28 -4.22 7.10 -13.81
C PRO A 28 -4.27 6.72 -15.28
N SER A 29 -3.64 7.55 -16.11
CA SER A 29 -3.41 7.24 -17.52
C SER A 29 -2.25 6.24 -17.65
N ASN A 30 -2.15 5.57 -18.80
CA ASN A 30 -1.03 4.70 -19.07
C ASN A 30 0.31 5.44 -19.03
N GLU A 31 0.33 6.70 -19.48
CA GLU A 31 1.52 7.57 -19.46
C GLU A 31 1.93 7.88 -18.02
N LEU A 32 0.98 8.18 -17.14
CA LEU A 32 1.27 8.43 -15.74
C LEU A 32 1.81 7.17 -15.05
N ILE A 33 1.20 6.01 -15.30
CA ILE A 33 1.66 4.75 -14.74
C ILE A 33 3.11 4.48 -15.16
N ALA A 34 3.41 4.62 -16.45
CA ALA A 34 4.77 4.41 -16.96
C ALA A 34 5.79 5.38 -16.34
N ARG A 35 5.40 6.64 -16.16
CA ARG A 35 6.26 7.65 -15.55
C ARG A 35 6.54 7.33 -14.08
N VAL A 36 5.52 6.95 -13.32
CA VAL A 36 5.68 6.58 -11.91
C VAL A 36 6.56 5.33 -11.78
N GLU A 37 6.32 4.32 -12.62
CA GLU A 37 7.16 3.11 -12.62
C GLU A 37 8.62 3.43 -12.94
N ALA A 38 8.87 4.33 -13.89
CA ALA A 38 10.22 4.76 -14.23
C ALA A 38 10.90 5.49 -13.06
N ASP A 39 10.17 6.39 -12.39
CA ASP A 39 10.69 7.13 -11.25
C ASP A 39 10.97 6.23 -10.04
N LEU A 40 10.11 5.24 -9.79
CA LEU A 40 10.29 4.30 -8.68
C LEU A 40 11.34 3.22 -8.99
N GLY A 41 11.52 2.87 -10.26
CA GLY A 41 12.42 1.79 -10.68
C GLY A 41 11.81 0.40 -10.60
N TYR A 42 10.50 0.28 -10.47
CA TYR A 42 9.79 -0.99 -10.31
C TYR A 42 8.51 -1.01 -11.13
N ARG A 43 8.17 -2.18 -11.66
CA ARG A 43 6.87 -2.41 -12.29
C ARG A 43 5.81 -2.62 -11.22
N LEU A 44 4.72 -1.86 -11.28
CA LEU A 44 3.62 -1.99 -10.32
C LEU A 44 2.79 -3.25 -10.62
N PRO A 45 2.30 -3.96 -9.58
CA PRO A 45 1.48 -5.15 -9.77
C PRO A 45 0.23 -4.86 -10.59
N ALA A 46 -0.14 -5.78 -11.47
CA ALA A 46 -1.31 -5.61 -12.35
C ALA A 46 -2.60 -5.42 -11.55
N PHE A 47 -2.78 -6.16 -10.46
CA PHE A 47 -3.96 -6.01 -9.60
C PHE A 47 -4.00 -4.62 -8.95
N TYR A 48 -2.85 -4.13 -8.46
CA TYR A 48 -2.75 -2.79 -7.87
C TYR A 48 -3.14 -1.71 -8.88
N VAL A 49 -2.62 -1.79 -10.10
CA VAL A 49 -2.95 -0.84 -11.16
C VAL A 49 -4.45 -0.89 -11.48
N ALA A 50 -5.02 -2.09 -11.61
CA ALA A 50 -6.45 -2.24 -11.88
C ALA A 50 -7.32 -1.64 -10.77
N LEU A 51 -6.91 -1.83 -9.49
CA LEU A 51 -7.59 -1.24 -8.34
C LEU A 51 -7.52 0.30 -8.38
N MET A 52 -6.35 0.85 -8.71
CA MET A 52 -6.16 2.30 -8.80
C MET A 52 -6.95 2.93 -9.95
N ARG A 53 -7.24 2.18 -11.01
CA ARG A 53 -8.11 2.67 -12.09
C ARG A 53 -9.57 2.82 -11.67
N VAL A 54 -10.00 2.09 -10.64
CA VAL A 54 -11.35 2.25 -10.06
C VAL A 54 -11.36 3.43 -9.08
N ARG A 55 -10.38 3.50 -8.20
CA ARG A 55 -10.15 4.64 -7.31
C ARG A 55 -8.64 4.75 -7.06
N ASN A 56 -8.07 5.86 -7.44
CA ASN A 56 -6.62 6.06 -7.40
C ASN A 56 -6.15 6.55 -6.03
N GLY A 57 -6.08 5.64 -5.08
CA GLY A 57 -5.74 5.92 -3.69
C GLY A 57 -6.97 6.18 -2.84
N GLY A 58 -6.91 5.77 -1.59
CA GLY A 58 -8.02 5.96 -0.67
C GLY A 58 -7.87 5.19 0.62
N ILE A 59 -8.93 5.19 1.41
CA ILE A 59 -9.00 4.48 2.69
C ILE A 59 -9.90 3.26 2.51
N PRO A 60 -9.40 2.04 2.72
CA PRO A 60 -10.25 0.86 2.64
C PRO A 60 -11.21 0.78 3.84
N VAL A 61 -12.34 0.12 3.65
CA VAL A 61 -13.30 -0.12 4.75
C VAL A 61 -12.69 -1.03 5.82
N HIS A 62 -11.99 -2.08 5.39
CA HIS A 62 -11.27 -2.98 6.29
C HIS A 62 -9.78 -2.62 6.24
N THR A 63 -9.16 -2.39 7.41
CA THR A 63 -7.83 -1.81 7.51
C THR A 63 -6.81 -2.68 8.23
N CYS A 64 -7.20 -3.85 8.73
CA CYS A 64 -6.29 -4.72 9.49
C CYS A 64 -5.91 -5.95 8.69
N PHE A 65 -4.67 -6.42 8.88
CA PHE A 65 -4.19 -7.65 8.26
C PHE A 65 -3.58 -8.55 9.33
N PRO A 66 -3.97 -9.83 9.40
CA PRO A 66 -3.51 -10.72 10.45
C PRO A 66 -2.02 -11.07 10.28
N THR A 67 -1.31 -11.16 11.39
CA THR A 67 0.08 -11.61 11.43
C THR A 67 0.23 -12.75 12.41
N THR A 68 1.25 -13.59 12.18
CA THR A 68 1.63 -14.67 13.13
C THR A 68 2.68 -14.19 14.12
N GLU A 69 3.22 -12.99 13.92
CA GLU A 69 4.22 -12.38 14.77
C GLU A 69 3.70 -11.05 15.30
N ALA A 70 4.16 -10.67 16.50
CA ALA A 70 3.88 -9.36 17.06
C ALA A 70 4.66 -8.27 16.31
N THR A 71 4.05 -7.09 16.22
CA THR A 71 4.68 -5.87 15.72
C THR A 71 4.55 -4.81 16.80
N SER A 72 5.11 -3.63 16.58
CA SER A 72 4.95 -2.51 17.51
C SER A 72 3.49 -2.04 17.61
N TRP A 73 2.66 -2.39 16.63
CA TRP A 73 1.23 -2.02 16.61
C TRP A 73 0.38 -2.95 17.46
N ALA A 74 0.52 -4.28 17.27
CA ALA A 74 -0.29 -5.27 17.97
C ALA A 74 0.38 -6.64 17.94
N ASP A 75 -0.14 -7.57 18.74
CA ASP A 75 0.44 -8.92 18.86
C ASP A 75 0.11 -9.82 17.67
N ASP A 76 -1.02 -9.59 16.98
CA ASP A 76 -1.56 -10.52 16.00
C ASP A 76 -2.05 -9.89 14.70
N HIS A 77 -1.84 -8.58 14.52
CA HIS A 77 -2.24 -7.89 13.28
C HIS A 77 -1.47 -6.59 13.10
N ILE A 78 -1.50 -6.10 11.85
CA ILE A 78 -1.10 -4.72 11.53
C ILE A 78 -2.34 -3.96 11.06
N ALA A 79 -2.27 -2.64 11.09
CA ALA A 79 -3.32 -1.77 10.59
C ALA A 79 -2.74 -0.80 9.57
N ILE A 80 -3.53 -0.51 8.52
CA ILE A 80 -3.19 0.54 7.55
C ILE A 80 -4.18 1.70 7.66
N THR A 81 -3.74 2.89 7.30
CA THR A 81 -4.60 4.09 7.22
C THR A 81 -5.14 4.24 5.81
N SER A 82 -4.27 4.15 4.81
CA SER A 82 -4.65 4.35 3.42
C SER A 82 -3.77 3.53 2.48
N ILE A 83 -4.26 3.33 1.26
CA ILE A 83 -3.48 2.77 0.16
C ILE A 83 -3.09 3.92 -0.76
N SER A 84 -1.80 4.03 -1.05
CA SER A 84 -1.25 5.12 -1.86
C SER A 84 -1.71 5.03 -3.31
N GLY A 85 -2.10 6.17 -3.89
CA GLY A 85 -2.44 6.27 -5.30
C GLY A 85 -1.22 6.43 -6.19
N ILE A 86 -1.43 6.20 -7.49
CA ILE A 86 -0.40 6.38 -8.53
C ILE A 86 -0.39 7.86 -8.91
N GLY A 87 0.66 8.57 -8.54
CA GLY A 87 0.78 9.98 -8.89
C GLY A 87 1.73 10.75 -7.99
N TYR A 88 1.65 12.08 -8.12
CA TYR A 88 2.58 13.04 -7.51
C TYR A 88 1.88 14.09 -6.65
N GLU A 89 0.55 14.17 -6.69
CA GLU A 89 -0.18 15.33 -6.20
C GLU A 89 -0.63 15.25 -4.75
N LYS A 90 -0.99 14.06 -4.28
CA LYS A 90 -1.40 13.89 -2.89
C LYS A 90 -0.18 13.58 -2.02
N LEU A 91 -0.27 13.98 -0.76
CA LEU A 91 0.86 13.82 0.17
C LEU A 91 1.34 12.38 0.26
N TYR A 92 0.40 11.43 0.31
CA TYR A 92 0.69 10.00 0.43
C TYR A 92 0.60 9.23 -0.89
N SER A 93 0.52 9.92 -2.04
CA SER A 93 0.67 9.25 -3.33
C SER A 93 2.04 8.59 -3.44
N LEU A 94 2.19 7.59 -4.31
CA LEU A 94 3.46 6.85 -4.44
C LEU A 94 4.66 7.78 -4.62
N CYS A 95 4.50 8.86 -5.37
CA CYS A 95 5.53 9.86 -5.62
C CYS A 95 5.17 11.22 -5.02
N GLY A 96 4.33 11.23 -3.98
CA GLY A 96 3.95 12.44 -3.27
C GLY A 96 5.00 12.89 -2.26
N GLY A 97 4.70 13.96 -1.51
CA GLY A 97 5.62 14.54 -0.54
C GLY A 97 6.04 13.62 0.59
N LEU A 98 5.17 12.70 1.01
CA LEU A 98 5.48 11.62 1.96
C LEU A 98 5.33 10.25 1.28
N GLY A 99 5.72 10.17 0.02
CA GLY A 99 5.65 8.96 -0.79
C GLY A 99 6.80 8.00 -0.55
N SER A 100 6.87 6.97 -1.40
CA SER A 100 7.79 5.85 -1.24
C SER A 100 9.26 6.28 -1.15
N GLN A 101 9.73 7.09 -2.11
CA GLN A 101 11.14 7.45 -2.15
C GLN A 101 11.53 8.36 -0.97
N PHE A 102 10.62 9.27 -0.56
CA PHE A 102 10.84 10.11 0.62
C PHE A 102 11.06 9.25 1.88
N MET A 103 10.21 8.24 2.08
CA MET A 103 10.31 7.38 3.27
C MET A 103 11.60 6.55 3.25
N ILE A 104 12.03 6.11 2.09
CA ILE A 104 13.31 5.39 1.96
C ILE A 104 14.49 6.33 2.22
N ASP A 105 14.50 7.51 1.61
CA ASP A 105 15.64 8.42 1.68
C ASP A 105 15.73 9.18 3.02
N GLN A 106 14.61 9.61 3.58
CA GLN A 106 14.58 10.47 4.76
C GLN A 106 14.29 9.73 6.05
N TRP A 107 13.49 8.65 6.00
CA TRP A 107 13.12 7.87 7.17
C TRP A 107 13.88 6.54 7.25
N GLU A 108 14.81 6.32 6.33
CA GLU A 108 15.72 5.18 6.34
C GLU A 108 15.04 3.81 6.18
N TYR A 109 13.82 3.78 5.62
CA TYR A 109 13.20 2.51 5.28
C TYR A 109 14.04 1.76 4.24
N PRO A 110 14.03 0.40 4.27
CA PRO A 110 14.90 -0.35 3.38
C PRO A 110 14.51 -0.18 1.90
N ALA A 111 15.51 -0.07 1.05
CA ALA A 111 15.31 0.07 -0.40
C ALA A 111 15.02 -1.28 -1.06
N ILE A 112 13.94 -1.93 -0.64
CA ILE A 112 13.54 -3.26 -1.11
C ILE A 112 12.41 -3.23 -2.13
N GLY A 113 11.81 -2.05 -2.34
CA GLY A 113 10.68 -1.90 -3.24
C GLY A 113 9.95 -0.59 -3.06
N VAL A 114 8.63 -0.66 -2.92
CA VAL A 114 7.73 0.50 -2.95
C VAL A 114 6.88 0.54 -1.70
N VAL A 115 6.86 1.68 -1.00
CA VAL A 115 5.89 1.92 0.09
C VAL A 115 4.52 2.11 -0.55
N VAL A 116 3.57 1.23 -0.23
CA VAL A 116 2.26 1.18 -0.89
C VAL A 116 1.11 1.56 0.04
N ALA A 117 1.31 1.49 1.35
CA ALA A 117 0.30 1.87 2.33
C ALA A 117 0.96 2.46 3.57
N ASP A 118 0.33 3.50 4.12
CA ASP A 118 0.73 4.06 5.40
C ASP A 118 -0.08 3.42 6.53
N CYS A 119 0.47 3.49 7.75
CA CYS A 119 -0.12 2.95 8.95
C CYS A 119 -0.47 4.10 9.91
N PRO A 120 -1.36 3.87 10.90
CA PRO A 120 -1.81 4.94 11.81
C PRO A 120 -0.79 5.35 12.86
N SER A 121 0.50 5.23 12.55
CA SER A 121 1.62 5.53 13.44
C SER A 121 2.40 6.79 13.03
N ALA A 122 1.93 7.53 12.05
CA ALA A 122 2.61 8.71 11.49
C ALA A 122 4.02 8.40 10.97
N GLY A 123 4.17 7.28 10.25
CA GLY A 123 5.42 6.90 9.60
C GLY A 123 6.32 5.94 10.39
N HIS A 124 5.89 5.50 11.57
CA HIS A 124 6.68 4.59 12.41
C HIS A 124 6.55 3.13 12.01
N ASP A 125 5.62 2.79 11.16
CA ASP A 125 5.54 1.52 10.44
C ASP A 125 4.85 1.74 9.09
N LEU A 126 5.13 0.89 8.11
CA LEU A 126 4.62 1.00 6.75
C LEU A 126 4.41 -0.38 6.15
N VAL A 127 3.62 -0.43 5.07
CA VAL A 127 3.47 -1.62 4.23
C VAL A 127 4.19 -1.37 2.91
N MET A 128 5.02 -2.31 2.51
CA MET A 128 5.82 -2.23 1.29
C MET A 128 5.55 -3.40 0.35
N LEU A 129 5.66 -3.12 -0.94
CA LEU A 129 5.85 -4.14 -1.97
C LEU A 129 7.33 -4.53 -1.95
N ASP A 130 7.62 -5.81 -1.75
CA ASP A 130 8.98 -6.33 -1.62
C ASP A 130 9.40 -7.03 -2.91
N TYR A 131 10.37 -6.44 -3.60
CA TYR A 131 10.86 -6.92 -4.90
C TYR A 131 12.15 -7.73 -4.79
N ARG A 132 12.63 -8.03 -3.58
CA ARG A 132 13.93 -8.71 -3.42
C ARG A 132 13.98 -10.09 -4.07
N ALA A 133 12.88 -10.86 -3.99
CA ALA A 133 12.85 -12.22 -4.52
C ALA A 133 12.49 -12.28 -6.01
N CYS A 134 11.69 -11.33 -6.50
CA CYS A 134 11.17 -11.39 -7.87
C CYS A 134 11.90 -10.48 -8.86
N GLY A 135 12.70 -9.52 -8.35
CA GLY A 135 13.28 -8.47 -9.18
C GLY A 135 12.31 -7.36 -9.53
N PRO A 136 12.81 -6.23 -10.10
CA PRO A 136 12.02 -5.01 -10.30
C PRO A 136 10.88 -5.15 -11.32
N GLN A 137 10.87 -6.19 -12.13
CA GLN A 137 9.83 -6.46 -13.13
C GLN A 137 8.91 -7.61 -12.74
N GLY A 138 9.13 -8.25 -11.59
CA GLY A 138 8.37 -9.40 -11.14
C GLY A 138 7.16 -9.02 -10.28
N GLU A 139 6.49 -10.04 -9.75
CA GLU A 139 5.36 -9.86 -8.82
C GLU A 139 5.89 -9.81 -7.39
N PRO A 140 5.79 -8.66 -6.71
CA PRO A 140 6.34 -8.52 -5.37
C PRO A 140 5.44 -9.15 -4.31
N ALA A 141 6.07 -9.62 -3.22
CA ALA A 141 5.36 -9.93 -1.99
C ALA A 141 4.96 -8.63 -1.27
N VAL A 142 4.08 -8.75 -0.28
CA VAL A 142 3.69 -7.62 0.58
C VAL A 142 4.23 -7.86 1.97
N VAL A 143 4.92 -6.86 2.51
CA VAL A 143 5.55 -6.93 3.83
C VAL A 143 5.21 -5.70 4.67
N HIS A 144 5.23 -5.90 5.97
CA HIS A 144 5.19 -4.81 6.96
C HIS A 144 6.61 -4.50 7.40
N VAL A 145 6.95 -3.22 7.48
CA VAL A 145 8.27 -2.77 7.95
C VAL A 145 8.06 -1.85 9.15
N ASP A 146 8.70 -2.21 10.25
CA ASP A 146 8.45 -1.61 11.57
C ASP A 146 9.68 -0.84 12.06
N GLN A 147 9.66 0.48 11.89
CA GLN A 147 10.76 1.35 12.33
C GLN A 147 11.02 1.20 13.84
N GLU A 148 9.96 1.08 14.64
CA GLU A 148 10.07 0.97 16.11
C GLU A 148 10.75 -0.33 16.56
N SER A 149 10.80 -1.33 15.68
CA SER A 149 11.47 -2.61 15.92
C SER A 149 12.70 -2.77 15.04
N ASP A 150 13.44 -1.68 14.83
CA ASP A 150 14.68 -1.64 14.05
C ASP A 150 14.47 -2.12 12.60
N TYR A 151 13.37 -1.61 11.98
CA TYR A 151 12.98 -1.94 10.61
C TYR A 151 12.72 -3.43 10.38
N LYS A 152 12.18 -4.11 11.41
CA LYS A 152 11.78 -5.51 11.28
C LYS A 152 10.80 -5.68 10.14
N ILE A 153 11.09 -6.66 9.27
CA ILE A 153 10.24 -7.00 8.14
C ILE A 153 9.40 -8.22 8.50
N THR A 154 8.08 -8.05 8.45
CA THR A 154 7.12 -9.14 8.66
C THR A 154 6.43 -9.43 7.32
N TRP A 155 6.58 -10.64 6.83
CA TRP A 155 5.91 -11.06 5.60
C TRP A 155 4.40 -11.15 5.82
N LEU A 156 3.63 -10.59 4.90
CA LEU A 156 2.16 -10.55 4.98
C LEU A 156 1.51 -11.45 3.93
N ALA A 157 1.85 -11.27 2.66
CA ALA A 157 1.16 -11.95 1.58
C ALA A 157 2.10 -12.16 0.38
N PRO A 158 1.84 -13.18 -0.46
CA PRO A 158 2.67 -13.45 -1.63
C PRO A 158 2.50 -12.42 -2.76
N ASP A 159 1.38 -11.70 -2.77
CA ASP A 159 1.08 -10.68 -3.76
C ASP A 159 0.09 -9.64 -3.21
N PHE A 160 -0.11 -8.57 -3.95
CA PHE A 160 -0.98 -7.48 -3.52
C PHE A 160 -2.46 -7.88 -3.49
N GLU A 161 -2.91 -8.71 -4.42
CA GLU A 161 -4.29 -9.21 -4.43
C GLU A 161 -4.62 -9.98 -3.15
N THR A 162 -3.74 -10.88 -2.73
CA THR A 162 -3.91 -11.66 -1.50
C THR A 162 -3.93 -10.74 -0.27
N PHE A 163 -3.06 -9.74 -0.24
CA PHE A 163 -3.06 -8.74 0.83
C PHE A 163 -4.41 -8.02 0.91
N VAL A 164 -4.88 -7.47 -0.20
CA VAL A 164 -6.14 -6.71 -0.25
C VAL A 164 -7.33 -7.58 0.15
N ARG A 165 -7.40 -8.82 -0.35
CA ARG A 165 -8.48 -9.74 0.00
C ARG A 165 -8.43 -10.22 1.45
N GLY A 166 -7.27 -10.14 2.08
CA GLY A 166 -7.08 -10.53 3.47
C GLY A 166 -7.35 -9.43 4.48
N LEU A 167 -7.60 -8.20 4.04
CA LEU A 167 -7.93 -7.10 4.95
C LEU A 167 -9.25 -7.39 5.66
N MET A 168 -9.26 -7.13 6.97
CA MET A 168 -10.37 -7.46 7.86
C MET A 168 -10.70 -6.27 8.76
N PRO A 169 -11.88 -6.26 9.41
CA PRO A 169 -12.21 -5.24 10.38
C PRO A 169 -11.21 -5.20 11.54
N GLU A 170 -11.10 -4.05 12.18
CA GLU A 170 -10.28 -3.92 13.39
C GLU A 170 -10.79 -4.91 14.45
N PRO A 171 -9.91 -5.73 15.04
CA PRO A 171 -10.31 -6.68 16.08
C PRO A 171 -10.98 -5.98 17.26
N GLY A 172 -12.16 -6.49 17.68
CA GLY A 172 -12.94 -5.89 18.74
C GLY A 172 -14.03 -4.92 18.28
N PHE A 173 -14.08 -4.59 16.99
CA PHE A 173 -15.14 -3.78 16.38
C PHE A 173 -15.86 -4.62 15.32
N GLU A 174 -16.93 -5.27 15.72
CA GLU A 174 -17.81 -6.02 14.82
C GLU A 174 -19.07 -5.21 14.50
#